data_432ed4284c30f5247eb07caae1c95d68
#
_entry.id   432ed4284c30f5247eb07caae1c95d68
#
_cell.length_a   1.000
_cell.length_b   1.000
_cell.length_c   1.000
_cell.angle_alpha   90.00
_cell.angle_beta   90.00
_cell.angle_gamma   90.00
#
_symmetry.space_group_name_H-M   'P 1'
#
loop_
_entity.id
_entity.type
_entity.pdbx_description
1 polymer ?
#
loop_
_entity_poly.entity_id
_entity_poly.type
_entity_poly.pdbx_seq_one_letter_code
_entity_poly.pdbx_strand_id
1 'polypeptide(L)'
;AFYIPGDNTVLQGFEAVVQVAKEARLPVFVDDPDTAKRGATACVGLGFYAPGFSAATPVGRVLNGDPPSGIPLVNVSDPVVWLDVPKAGTLGIQFPEDLLKAYDEFEAKTRSAPAPTNAVPATRSN
;
A
#
# COMPACT_ATOMS: atom_id res chain seq x y z
N ALA A 1 1.98 -18.91 -9.36
CA ALA A 1 1.97 -17.65 -8.63
C ALA A 1 1.07 -17.74 -7.41
N PHE A 2 1.39 -16.98 -6.37
CA PHE A 2 0.46 -16.69 -5.27
C PHE A 2 -0.06 -15.27 -5.43
N TYR A 3 -1.36 -15.07 -5.18
CA TYR A 3 -1.96 -13.77 -4.95
C TYR A 3 -2.56 -13.75 -3.55
N ILE A 4 -2.16 -12.79 -2.73
CA ILE A 4 -2.55 -12.69 -1.33
C ILE A 4 -3.23 -11.33 -1.13
N PRO A 5 -4.57 -11.32 -1.06
CA PRO A 5 -5.32 -10.12 -0.68
C PRO A 5 -5.13 -9.83 0.82
N GLY A 6 -5.50 -8.63 1.24
CA GLY A 6 -5.42 -8.20 2.63
C GLY A 6 -6.29 -9.05 3.57
N ASP A 7 -5.69 -10.10 4.15
CA ASP A 7 -6.28 -10.96 5.16
C ASP A 7 -5.37 -11.04 6.39
N ASN A 8 -5.90 -10.69 7.56
CA ASN A 8 -5.13 -10.59 8.80
C ASN A 8 -4.48 -11.93 9.21
N THR A 9 -5.13 -13.06 8.93
CA THR A 9 -4.60 -14.39 9.27
C THR A 9 -3.41 -14.73 8.38
N VAL A 10 -3.54 -14.51 7.08
CA VAL A 10 -2.48 -14.80 6.11
C VAL A 10 -1.30 -13.84 6.31
N LEU A 11 -1.58 -12.56 6.62
CA LEU A 11 -0.54 -11.56 6.86
C LEU A 11 0.32 -11.85 8.10
N GLN A 12 -0.20 -12.56 9.10
CA GLN A 12 0.58 -13.02 10.26
C GLN A 12 1.59 -14.10 9.88
N GLY A 13 1.27 -14.94 8.89
CA GLY A 13 2.16 -15.99 8.38
C GLY A 13 2.81 -15.66 7.04
N PHE A 14 2.84 -14.38 6.64
CA PHE A 14 3.27 -13.97 5.30
C PHE A 14 4.69 -14.42 4.94
N GLU A 15 5.62 -14.33 5.88
CA GLU A 15 7.01 -14.75 5.68
C GLU A 15 7.12 -16.26 5.38
N ALA A 16 6.28 -17.08 5.97
CA ALA A 16 6.23 -18.52 5.66
C ALA A 16 5.76 -18.76 4.22
N VAL A 17 4.75 -18.00 3.76
CA VAL A 17 4.30 -18.09 2.37
C VAL A 17 5.40 -17.63 1.41
N VAL A 18 6.09 -16.54 1.72
CA VAL A 18 7.22 -16.04 0.93
C VAL A 18 8.34 -17.09 0.84
N GLN A 19 8.65 -17.77 1.95
CA GLN A 19 9.67 -18.82 1.98
C GLN A 19 9.28 -20.00 1.08
N VAL A 20 8.06 -20.51 1.19
CA VAL A 20 7.56 -21.60 0.33
C VAL A 20 7.55 -21.18 -1.13
N ALA A 21 7.11 -19.95 -1.43
CA ALA A 21 7.12 -19.42 -2.79
C ALA A 21 8.55 -19.35 -3.37
N LYS A 22 9.52 -18.93 -2.56
CA LYS A 22 10.93 -18.87 -2.96
C LYS A 22 11.48 -20.25 -3.29
N GLU A 23 11.22 -21.25 -2.46
CA GLU A 23 11.63 -22.64 -2.68
C GLU A 23 10.99 -23.24 -3.94
N ALA A 24 9.73 -22.93 -4.17
CA ALA A 24 8.97 -23.37 -5.34
C ALA A 24 9.24 -22.50 -6.60
N ARG A 25 10.06 -21.44 -6.50
CA ARG A 25 10.31 -20.46 -7.57
C ARG A 25 9.04 -19.83 -8.13
N LEU A 26 8.10 -19.49 -7.24
CA LEU A 26 6.82 -18.86 -7.60
C LEU A 26 6.82 -17.38 -7.22
N PRO A 27 6.27 -16.50 -8.09
CA PRO A 27 6.06 -15.11 -7.72
C PRO A 27 4.92 -14.97 -6.71
N VAL A 28 5.04 -13.96 -5.84
CA VAL A 28 4.04 -13.56 -4.86
C VAL A 28 3.54 -12.16 -5.19
N PHE A 29 2.25 -12.01 -5.34
CA PHE A 29 1.57 -10.73 -5.58
C PHE A 29 0.69 -10.38 -4.39
N VAL A 30 0.64 -9.10 -4.04
CA VAL A 30 -0.16 -8.57 -2.92
C VAL A 30 -0.87 -7.28 -3.34
N ASP A 31 -1.78 -6.80 -2.52
CA ASP A 31 -2.54 -5.56 -2.73
C ASP A 31 -2.17 -4.43 -1.74
N ASP A 32 -1.17 -4.65 -0.88
CA ASP A 32 -0.67 -3.67 0.07
C ASP A 32 0.83 -3.45 -0.08
N PRO A 33 1.30 -2.19 -0.34
CA PRO A 33 2.70 -1.91 -0.58
C PRO A 33 3.60 -2.13 0.64
N ASP A 34 3.09 -2.02 1.87
CA ASP A 34 3.91 -2.29 3.06
C ASP A 34 4.11 -3.79 3.26
N THR A 35 3.08 -4.59 2.99
CA THR A 35 3.22 -6.05 2.92
C THR A 35 4.16 -6.48 1.79
N ALA A 36 4.13 -5.78 0.65
CA ALA A 36 5.00 -6.10 -0.49
C ALA A 36 6.49 -6.06 -0.12
N LYS A 37 6.92 -5.07 0.65
CA LYS A 37 8.31 -4.91 1.12
C LYS A 37 8.81 -6.08 1.98
N ARG A 38 7.89 -6.89 2.53
CA ARG A 38 8.20 -8.09 3.33
C ARG A 38 8.56 -9.30 2.47
N GLY A 39 8.57 -9.17 1.14
CA GLY A 39 9.06 -10.21 0.25
C GLY A 39 8.13 -10.61 -0.88
N ALA A 40 7.17 -9.79 -1.28
CA ALA A 40 6.41 -10.01 -2.51
C ALA A 40 7.28 -9.80 -3.76
N THR A 41 6.73 -10.11 -4.92
CA THR A 41 7.35 -9.85 -6.24
C THR A 41 6.80 -8.56 -6.83
N ALA A 42 5.51 -8.30 -6.63
CA ALA A 42 4.86 -7.06 -7.03
C ALA A 42 3.60 -6.80 -6.21
N CYS A 43 3.19 -5.55 -6.20
CA CYS A 43 1.97 -5.06 -5.58
C CYS A 43 1.28 -4.04 -6.49
N VAL A 44 -0.03 -4.11 -6.53
CA VAL A 44 -0.90 -3.02 -7.00
C VAL A 44 -1.99 -2.84 -5.96
N GLY A 45 -1.99 -1.71 -5.27
CA GLY A 45 -2.96 -1.49 -4.19
C GLY A 45 -2.87 -0.09 -3.61
N LEU A 46 -3.66 0.18 -2.57
CA LEU A 46 -3.82 1.53 -2.03
C LEU A 46 -2.90 1.84 -0.83
N GLY A 47 -2.51 0.81 -0.07
CA GLY A 47 -1.94 1.00 1.26
C GLY A 47 -2.96 1.63 2.23
N PHE A 48 -2.52 1.97 3.43
CA PHE A 48 -3.40 2.52 4.48
C PHE A 48 -3.22 4.02 4.71
N TYR A 49 -2.05 4.57 4.40
CA TYR A 49 -1.73 5.97 4.69
C TYR A 49 -2.55 6.96 3.84
N ALA A 50 -2.53 6.81 2.52
CA ALA A 50 -3.19 7.76 1.62
C ALA A 50 -4.72 7.77 1.79
N PRO A 51 -5.42 6.61 1.87
CA PRO A 51 -6.84 6.60 2.21
C PRO A 51 -7.16 7.21 3.58
N GLY A 52 -6.35 6.91 4.61
CA GLY A 52 -6.52 7.48 5.94
C GLY A 52 -6.36 9.00 5.95
N PHE A 53 -5.37 9.53 5.26
CA PHE A 53 -5.15 10.98 5.10
C PHE A 53 -6.31 11.64 4.35
N SER A 54 -6.76 11.04 3.25
CA SER A 54 -7.88 11.56 2.45
C SER A 54 -9.20 11.55 3.23
N ALA A 55 -9.40 10.59 4.13
CA ALA A 55 -10.57 10.53 4.99
C ALA A 55 -10.67 11.71 5.99
N ALA A 56 -9.58 12.42 6.25
CA ALA A 56 -9.61 13.58 7.15
C ALA A 56 -10.56 14.68 6.69
N THR A 57 -10.68 14.90 5.39
CA THR A 57 -11.59 15.94 4.83
C THR A 57 -13.06 15.66 5.14
N PRO A 58 -13.65 14.50 4.78
CA PRO A 58 -15.03 14.21 5.13
C PRO A 58 -15.26 14.13 6.65
N VAL A 59 -14.30 13.61 7.43
CA VAL A 59 -14.38 13.62 8.89
C VAL A 59 -14.46 15.04 9.43
N GLY A 60 -13.61 15.95 8.97
CA GLY A 60 -13.66 17.37 9.38
C GLY A 60 -15.00 18.04 9.05
N ARG A 61 -15.60 17.73 7.92
CA ARG A 61 -16.94 18.24 7.55
C ARG A 61 -18.02 17.76 8.54
N VAL A 62 -18.02 16.48 8.87
CA VAL A 62 -18.99 15.92 9.84
C VAL A 62 -18.80 16.55 11.22
N LEU A 63 -17.56 16.73 11.67
CA LEU A 63 -17.26 17.37 12.96
C LEU A 63 -17.68 18.85 13.00
N ASN A 64 -17.73 19.52 11.85
CA ASN A 64 -18.22 20.89 11.71
C ASN A 64 -19.74 20.98 11.51
N GLY A 65 -20.47 19.86 11.57
CA GLY A 65 -21.93 19.81 11.54
C GLY A 65 -22.54 19.48 10.18
N ASP A 66 -21.76 19.18 9.16
CA ASP A 66 -22.30 18.72 7.87
C ASP A 66 -22.97 17.34 8.07
N PRO A 67 -24.19 17.11 7.55
CA PRO A 67 -24.82 15.82 7.61
C PRO A 67 -24.06 14.80 6.75
N PRO A 68 -23.76 13.59 7.27
CA PRO A 68 -23.05 12.57 6.49
C PRO A 68 -23.72 12.23 5.14
N SER A 69 -25.06 12.31 5.07
CA SER A 69 -25.82 12.09 3.84
C SER A 69 -25.55 13.11 2.73
N GLY A 70 -24.97 14.27 3.06
CA GLY A 70 -24.57 15.30 2.10
C GLY A 70 -23.13 15.17 1.61
N ILE A 71 -22.38 14.16 2.07
CA ILE A 71 -21.00 13.92 1.67
C ILE A 71 -20.97 12.83 0.60
N PRO A 72 -20.53 13.14 -0.64
CA PRO A 72 -20.50 12.16 -1.71
C PRO A 72 -19.45 11.07 -1.42
N LEU A 73 -19.74 9.84 -1.84
CA LEU A 73 -18.74 8.77 -1.90
C LEU A 73 -17.83 9.01 -3.10
N VAL A 74 -16.53 9.14 -2.84
CA VAL A 74 -15.51 9.33 -3.87
C VAL A 74 -14.33 8.39 -3.62
N ASN A 75 -13.63 8.01 -4.67
CA ASN A 75 -12.33 7.37 -4.50
C ASN A 75 -11.35 8.38 -3.90
N VAL A 76 -10.71 7.99 -2.80
CA VAL A 76 -9.89 8.91 -2.00
C VAL A 76 -8.40 8.79 -2.31
N SER A 77 -7.99 7.82 -3.10
CA SER A 77 -6.59 7.65 -3.54
C SER A 77 -6.50 6.79 -4.79
N ASP A 78 -5.44 7.01 -5.56
CA ASP A 78 -5.07 6.18 -6.68
C ASP A 78 -4.27 4.96 -6.19
N PRO A 79 -4.40 3.80 -6.83
CA PRO A 79 -3.58 2.65 -6.51
C PRO A 79 -2.10 2.95 -6.79
N VAL A 80 -1.24 2.42 -5.93
CA VAL A 80 0.21 2.49 -6.09
C VAL A 80 0.72 1.18 -6.66
N VAL A 81 1.78 1.27 -7.45
CA VAL A 81 2.52 0.13 -7.98
C VAL A 81 3.83 0.02 -7.23
N TRP A 82 4.14 -1.19 -6.74
CA TRP A 82 5.43 -1.51 -6.16
C TRP A 82 5.98 -2.80 -6.80
N LEU A 83 7.25 -2.81 -7.18
CA LEU A 83 7.88 -3.91 -7.91
C LEU A 83 9.23 -4.28 -7.29
N ASP A 84 9.46 -5.57 -7.06
CA ASP A 84 10.82 -6.09 -6.83
C ASP A 84 11.39 -6.57 -8.17
N VAL A 85 11.93 -5.63 -8.93
CA VAL A 85 12.48 -5.89 -10.27
C VAL A 85 13.62 -6.92 -10.25
N PRO A 86 14.59 -6.85 -9.31
CA PRO A 86 15.63 -7.86 -9.18
C PRO A 86 15.06 -9.26 -8.92
N LYS A 87 14.13 -9.39 -8.00
CA LYS A 87 13.48 -10.67 -7.67
C LYS A 87 12.71 -11.23 -8.86
N ALA A 88 11.94 -10.40 -9.55
CA ALA A 88 11.21 -10.79 -10.76
C ALA A 88 12.16 -11.36 -11.82
N GLY A 89 13.31 -10.71 -12.04
CA GLY A 89 14.35 -11.19 -12.95
C GLY A 89 14.87 -12.58 -12.60
N THR A 90 15.05 -12.92 -11.30
CA THR A 90 15.45 -14.27 -10.87
C THR A 90 14.41 -15.35 -11.17
N LEU A 91 13.15 -14.94 -11.33
CA LEU A 91 12.01 -15.81 -11.66
C LEU A 91 11.72 -15.83 -13.17
N GLY A 92 12.51 -15.12 -13.99
CA GLY A 92 12.30 -14.99 -15.43
C GLY A 92 11.12 -14.09 -15.80
N ILE A 93 10.67 -13.23 -14.89
CA ILE A 93 9.57 -12.29 -15.10
C ILE A 93 10.13 -10.95 -15.56
N GLN A 94 9.57 -10.43 -16.64
CA GLN A 94 9.83 -9.08 -17.14
C GLN A 94 8.55 -8.26 -17.01
N PHE A 95 8.64 -7.11 -16.35
CA PHE A 95 7.50 -6.19 -16.26
C PHE A 95 7.40 -5.34 -17.53
N PRO A 96 6.19 -5.05 -18.01
CA PRO A 96 5.96 -4.11 -19.10
C PRO A 96 6.48 -2.70 -18.75
N GLU A 97 6.86 -1.94 -19.78
CA GLU A 97 7.48 -0.62 -19.61
C GLU A 97 6.57 0.40 -18.92
N ASP A 98 5.28 0.35 -19.20
CA ASP A 98 4.26 1.19 -18.56
C ASP A 98 4.16 0.93 -17.04
N LEU A 99 4.30 -0.34 -16.62
CA LEU A 99 4.30 -0.72 -15.22
C LEU A 99 5.58 -0.27 -14.50
N LEU A 100 6.73 -0.38 -15.15
CA LEU A 100 8.01 0.12 -14.62
C LEU A 100 7.96 1.63 -14.45
N LYS A 101 7.40 2.37 -15.40
CA LYS A 101 7.22 3.81 -15.32
C LYS A 101 6.30 4.21 -14.16
N ALA A 102 5.18 3.51 -13.96
CA ALA A 102 4.27 3.75 -12.84
C ALA A 102 4.97 3.51 -11.48
N TYR A 103 5.84 2.50 -11.41
CA TYR A 103 6.65 2.23 -10.23
C TYR A 103 7.65 3.36 -9.94
N ASP A 104 8.38 3.83 -10.95
CA ASP A 104 9.34 4.93 -10.81
C ASP A 104 8.66 6.23 -10.34
N GLU A 105 7.47 6.53 -10.86
CA GLU A 105 6.66 7.67 -10.43
C GLU A 105 6.22 7.55 -8.96
N PHE A 106 5.84 6.35 -8.52
CA PHE A 106 5.49 6.08 -7.13
C PHE A 106 6.70 6.25 -6.20
N GLU A 107 7.85 5.67 -6.54
CA GLU A 107 9.08 5.79 -5.78
C GLU A 107 9.53 7.26 -5.64
N ALA A 108 9.43 8.04 -6.71
CA ALA A 108 9.77 9.46 -6.70
C ALA A 108 8.86 10.26 -5.77
N LYS A 109 7.55 10.00 -5.78
CA LYS A 109 6.58 10.63 -4.87
C LYS A 109 6.83 10.25 -3.42
N THR A 110 7.13 8.98 -3.15
CA THR A 110 7.39 8.48 -1.79
C THR A 110 8.64 9.09 -1.19
N ARG A 111 9.70 9.27 -1.99
CA ARG A 111 10.96 9.92 -1.53
C ARG A 111 10.79 11.42 -1.27
N SER A 112 9.90 12.09 -1.98
CA SER A 112 9.65 13.55 -1.81
C SER A 112 8.62 13.86 -0.73
N ALA A 113 7.87 12.87 -0.23
CA ALA A 113 6.89 13.07 0.82
C ALA A 113 7.58 13.41 2.16
N PRO A 114 7.13 14.45 2.89
CA PRO A 114 7.66 14.72 4.22
C PRO A 114 7.38 13.52 5.13
N ALA A 115 8.37 13.18 5.98
CA ALA A 115 8.19 12.12 6.97
C ALA A 115 6.94 12.38 7.81
N PRO A 116 6.11 11.36 8.11
CA PRO A 116 4.93 11.54 8.94
C PRO A 116 5.36 12.08 10.30
N THR A 117 4.94 13.30 10.59
CA THR A 117 5.14 13.90 11.91
C THR A 117 4.20 13.21 12.88
N ASN A 118 4.67 12.18 13.59
CA ASN A 118 3.98 11.54 14.70
C ASN A 118 3.92 12.45 15.95
N ALA A 119 3.65 13.71 15.76
CA ALA A 119 3.37 14.62 16.86
C ALA A 119 1.90 14.40 17.29
N VAL A 120 1.67 13.42 18.15
CA VAL A 120 0.47 13.41 18.97
C VAL A 120 0.57 14.64 19.87
N PRO A 121 -0.32 15.64 19.74
CA PRO A 121 -0.30 16.77 20.65
C PRO A 121 -0.56 16.25 22.06
N ALA A 122 0.35 16.57 22.98
CA ALA A 122 0.15 16.23 24.39
C ALA A 122 -1.22 16.74 24.83
N THR A 123 -2.10 15.83 25.21
CA THR A 123 -3.40 16.14 25.82
C THR A 123 -3.13 17.03 27.03
N ARG A 124 -3.59 18.28 26.98
CA ARG A 124 -3.66 19.12 28.17
C ARG A 124 -4.64 18.45 29.13
N SER A 125 -4.12 17.83 30.18
CA SER A 125 -4.90 17.47 31.36
C SER A 125 -5.33 18.78 32.05
N ASN A 126 -6.62 19.02 32.08
CA ASN A 126 -7.24 19.91 33.06
C ASN A 126 -7.52 19.12 34.32
#